data_142fea5867f971736d5ce1e1d26eea7c
#
_entry.id   142fea5867f971736d5ce1e1d26eea7c
#
_cell.length_a   1.000
_cell.length_b   1.000
_cell.length_c   1.000
_cell.angle_alpha   90.00
_cell.angle_beta   90.00
_cell.angle_gamma   90.00
#
_symmetry.space_group_name_H-M   'P 1'
#
loop_
_entity.id
_entity.type
_entity.pdbx_description
1 polymer ?
#
loop_
_entity_poly.entity_id
_entity_poly.type
_entity_poly.pdbx_seq_one_letter_code
_entity_poly.pdbx_strand_id
1 'polypeptide(L)'
;EVQQGMRVLEVGPGSGTYTHAFSEAIGEGGFIAALDIELPVLVDLKRCLHEYELSNVFPLVGDVHHPPFADHTFDAIYMITVIGEIPRADEAVKSFYRIIEPGGMLMFSEVLLDPDFPLPRTLRSWAQSAGFDFHAYEGNLLSYTNTFQRQE
;
A
#
# COMPACT_ATOMS: atom_id res chain seq x y z
N GLU A 1 9.68 -3.79 7.17
CA GLU A 1 9.89 -4.78 6.11
C GLU A 1 8.72 -5.78 6.09
N VAL A 2 8.28 -6.17 4.88
CA VAL A 2 7.27 -7.22 4.72
C VAL A 2 7.88 -8.56 5.14
N GLN A 3 7.15 -9.37 5.89
CA GLN A 3 7.60 -10.63 6.46
C GLN A 3 6.67 -11.79 6.05
N GLN A 4 7.16 -13.00 6.17
CA GLN A 4 6.36 -14.21 5.90
C GLN A 4 5.10 -14.26 6.76
N GLY A 5 4.00 -14.63 6.15
CA GLY A 5 2.71 -14.79 6.80
C GLY A 5 1.91 -13.51 7.01
N MET A 6 2.43 -12.34 6.60
CA MET A 6 1.72 -11.06 6.73
C MET A 6 0.47 -10.98 5.84
N ARG A 7 -0.55 -10.31 6.36
CA ARG A 7 -1.74 -9.86 5.61
C ARG A 7 -1.47 -8.45 5.12
N VAL A 8 -1.39 -8.26 3.84
CA VAL A 8 -0.95 -7.01 3.24
C VAL A 8 -2.02 -6.43 2.33
N LEU A 9 -2.23 -5.12 2.39
CA LEU A 9 -2.97 -4.37 1.40
C LEU A 9 -2.00 -3.63 0.47
N GLU A 10 -2.07 -3.94 -0.80
CA GLU A 10 -1.46 -3.18 -1.87
C GLU A 10 -2.51 -2.26 -2.50
N VAL A 11 -2.26 -0.96 -2.51
CA VAL A 11 -3.12 0.02 -3.16
C VAL A 11 -2.48 0.47 -4.46
N GLY A 12 -3.22 0.40 -5.57
CA GLY A 12 -2.72 0.73 -6.89
C GLY A 12 -1.65 -0.26 -7.38
N PRO A 13 -1.96 -1.56 -7.55
CA PRO A 13 -0.97 -2.58 -7.90
C PRO A 13 -0.41 -2.41 -9.31
N GLY A 14 -1.06 -1.60 -10.15
CA GLY A 14 -0.67 -1.46 -11.54
C GLY A 14 -0.66 -2.81 -12.28
N SER A 15 0.37 -3.04 -13.07
CA SER A 15 0.56 -4.31 -13.80
C SER A 15 1.10 -5.45 -12.93
N GLY A 16 1.32 -5.25 -11.62
CA GLY A 16 1.82 -6.27 -10.71
C GLY A 16 3.35 -6.32 -10.57
N THR A 17 4.07 -5.32 -11.03
CA THR A 17 5.55 -5.28 -11.00
C THR A 17 6.11 -5.51 -9.59
N TYR A 18 5.52 -4.88 -8.59
CA TYR A 18 5.95 -5.03 -7.20
C TYR A 18 5.19 -6.14 -6.48
N THR A 19 3.94 -6.39 -6.88
CA THR A 19 3.07 -7.44 -6.32
C THR A 19 3.77 -8.80 -6.29
N HIS A 20 4.47 -9.17 -7.37
CA HIS A 20 5.22 -10.42 -7.47
C HIS A 20 6.27 -10.54 -6.35
N ALA A 21 7.15 -9.55 -6.22
CA ALA A 21 8.20 -9.57 -5.20
C ALA A 21 7.65 -9.61 -3.75
N PHE A 22 6.57 -8.88 -3.49
CA PHE A 22 5.91 -8.91 -2.19
C PHE A 22 5.20 -10.24 -1.93
N SER A 23 4.56 -10.81 -2.96
CA SER A 23 3.92 -12.14 -2.87
C SER A 23 4.91 -13.22 -2.48
N GLU A 24 6.10 -13.23 -3.11
CA GLU A 24 7.18 -14.17 -2.76
C GLU A 24 7.69 -13.94 -1.33
N ALA A 25 7.88 -12.68 -0.91
CA ALA A 25 8.37 -12.36 0.43
C ALA A 25 7.37 -12.77 1.54
N ILE A 26 6.07 -12.63 1.29
CA ILE A 26 4.99 -13.01 2.22
C ILE A 26 4.82 -14.52 2.28
N GLY A 27 5.00 -15.21 1.16
CA GLY A 27 4.85 -16.66 1.03
C GLY A 27 3.40 -17.16 1.22
N GLU A 28 3.23 -18.47 1.25
CA GLU A 28 1.91 -19.14 1.30
C GLU A 28 1.14 -18.92 2.61
N GLY A 29 1.82 -18.53 3.69
CA GLY A 29 1.20 -18.29 5.01
C GLY A 29 0.48 -16.95 5.15
N GLY A 30 0.68 -16.03 4.20
CA GLY A 30 0.07 -14.70 4.17
C GLY A 30 -0.68 -14.44 2.87
N PHE A 31 -1.14 -13.20 2.69
CA PHE A 31 -1.80 -12.80 1.46
C PHE A 31 -1.66 -11.31 1.16
N ILE A 32 -1.87 -10.95 -0.11
CA ILE A 32 -2.02 -9.58 -0.59
C ILE A 32 -3.45 -9.37 -1.07
N ALA A 33 -4.16 -8.40 -0.49
CA ALA A 33 -5.33 -7.81 -1.12
C ALA A 33 -4.84 -6.67 -2.02
N ALA A 34 -5.06 -6.78 -3.33
CA ALA A 34 -4.63 -5.78 -4.31
C ALA A 34 -5.83 -4.92 -4.71
N LEU A 35 -5.91 -3.70 -4.14
CA LEU A 35 -7.05 -2.79 -4.29
C LEU A 35 -6.76 -1.73 -5.35
N ASP A 36 -7.68 -1.60 -6.31
CA ASP A 36 -7.67 -0.51 -7.29
C ASP A 36 -9.11 -0.06 -7.57
N ILE A 37 -9.29 1.21 -7.92
CA ILE A 37 -10.59 1.74 -8.34
C ILE A 37 -10.88 1.38 -9.80
N GLU A 38 -9.86 1.10 -10.59
CA GLU A 38 -9.96 0.83 -12.02
C GLU A 38 -9.94 -0.67 -12.33
N LEU A 39 -11.06 -1.20 -12.76
CA LEU A 39 -11.16 -2.60 -13.19
C LEU A 39 -10.15 -2.99 -14.29
N PRO A 40 -9.86 -2.16 -15.32
CA PRO A 40 -8.84 -2.51 -16.32
C PRO A 40 -7.46 -2.81 -15.75
N VAL A 41 -7.03 -2.04 -14.75
CA VAL A 41 -5.75 -2.25 -14.04
C VAL A 41 -5.70 -3.67 -13.42
N LEU A 42 -6.78 -4.06 -12.75
CA LEU A 42 -6.87 -5.39 -12.14
C LEU A 42 -6.97 -6.53 -13.16
N VAL A 43 -7.47 -6.26 -14.36
CA VAL A 43 -7.43 -7.25 -15.47
C VAL A 43 -5.98 -7.48 -15.91
N ASP A 44 -5.17 -6.44 -16.00
CA ASP A 44 -3.75 -6.57 -16.34
C ASP A 44 -2.97 -7.24 -15.19
N LEU A 45 -3.26 -6.88 -13.94
CA LEU A 45 -2.71 -7.59 -12.77
C LEU A 45 -3.00 -9.10 -12.84
N LYS A 46 -4.22 -9.51 -13.16
CA LYS A 46 -4.57 -10.94 -13.27
C LYS A 46 -3.72 -11.71 -14.28
N ARG A 47 -3.24 -11.07 -15.35
CA ARG A 47 -2.30 -11.71 -16.29
C ARG A 47 -0.96 -11.96 -15.61
N CYS A 48 -0.45 -10.98 -14.87
CA CYS A 48 0.76 -11.13 -14.07
C CYS A 48 0.62 -12.27 -13.05
N LEU A 49 -0.49 -12.33 -12.32
CA LEU A 49 -0.75 -13.37 -11.31
C LEU A 49 -0.75 -14.77 -11.95
N HIS A 50 -1.31 -14.89 -13.14
CA HIS A 50 -1.32 -16.16 -13.88
C HIS A 50 0.08 -16.52 -14.41
N GLU A 51 0.84 -15.55 -14.94
CA GLU A 51 2.18 -15.75 -15.49
C GLU A 51 3.17 -16.24 -14.43
N TYR A 52 3.09 -15.69 -13.23
CA TYR A 52 3.98 -16.02 -12.11
C TYR A 52 3.35 -17.02 -11.11
N GLU A 53 2.19 -17.61 -11.44
CA GLU A 53 1.48 -18.59 -10.60
C GLU A 53 1.24 -18.13 -9.14
N LEU A 54 0.95 -16.82 -8.96
CA LEU A 54 0.75 -16.24 -7.64
C LEU A 54 -0.64 -16.58 -7.10
N SER A 55 -0.70 -17.42 -6.08
CA SER A 55 -1.95 -17.92 -5.50
C SER A 55 -2.39 -17.15 -4.23
N ASN A 56 -1.52 -16.32 -3.66
CA ASN A 56 -1.76 -15.56 -2.42
C ASN A 56 -2.10 -14.08 -2.65
N VAL A 57 -2.45 -13.70 -3.90
CA VAL A 57 -2.83 -12.33 -4.26
C VAL A 57 -4.29 -12.29 -4.71
N PHE A 58 -5.08 -11.37 -4.13
CA PHE A 58 -6.52 -11.25 -4.36
C PHE A 58 -6.87 -9.85 -4.87
N PRO A 59 -7.04 -9.67 -6.21
CA PRO A 59 -7.46 -8.39 -6.79
C PRO A 59 -8.89 -8.02 -6.42
N LEU A 60 -9.10 -6.77 -6.01
CA LEU A 60 -10.40 -6.23 -5.60
C LEU A 60 -10.60 -4.82 -6.13
N VAL A 61 -11.74 -4.57 -6.78
CA VAL A 61 -12.16 -3.20 -7.14
C VAL A 61 -12.73 -2.51 -5.91
N GLY A 62 -12.22 -1.31 -5.60
CA GLY A 62 -12.74 -0.52 -4.48
C GLY A 62 -12.10 0.85 -4.34
N ASP A 63 -12.76 1.69 -3.54
CA ASP A 63 -12.31 3.05 -3.23
C ASP A 63 -11.55 3.06 -1.91
N VAL A 64 -10.34 3.63 -1.93
CA VAL A 64 -9.47 3.76 -0.75
C VAL A 64 -10.06 4.66 0.35
N HIS A 65 -11.02 5.53 0.01
CA HIS A 65 -11.71 6.35 1.01
C HIS A 65 -12.73 5.53 1.84
N HIS A 66 -13.23 4.44 1.25
CA HIS A 66 -14.18 3.52 1.87
C HIS A 66 -13.76 2.07 1.63
N PRO A 67 -12.55 1.68 2.06
CA PRO A 67 -12.03 0.34 1.77
C PRO A 67 -12.95 -0.72 2.39
N PRO A 68 -13.35 -1.75 1.60
CA PRO A 68 -14.35 -2.74 2.01
C PRO A 68 -13.75 -3.83 2.91
N PHE A 69 -12.98 -3.43 3.90
CA PHE A 69 -12.32 -4.33 4.84
C PHE A 69 -12.77 -4.04 6.27
N ALA A 70 -12.78 -5.06 7.10
CA ALA A 70 -13.00 -4.93 8.53
C ALA A 70 -11.87 -4.15 9.21
N ASP A 71 -12.12 -3.66 10.42
CA ASP A 71 -11.10 -3.02 11.24
C ASP A 71 -9.99 -4.03 11.53
N HIS A 72 -8.75 -3.56 11.63
CA HIS A 72 -7.59 -4.36 12.02
C HIS A 72 -7.41 -5.63 11.15
N THR A 73 -7.54 -5.49 9.85
CA THR A 73 -7.41 -6.60 8.90
C THR A 73 -5.96 -6.84 8.47
N PHE A 74 -5.16 -5.77 8.33
CA PHE A 74 -3.85 -5.84 7.68
C PHE A 74 -2.70 -5.56 8.64
N ASP A 75 -1.63 -6.32 8.49
CA ASP A 75 -0.36 -6.10 9.20
C ASP A 75 0.46 -5.00 8.53
N ALA A 76 0.29 -4.82 7.22
CA ALA A 76 0.93 -3.75 6.44
C ALA A 76 0.05 -3.25 5.29
N ILE A 77 0.20 -1.98 4.96
CA ILE A 77 -0.38 -1.34 3.77
C ILE A 77 0.76 -0.66 3.02
N TYR A 78 0.86 -0.86 1.71
CA TYR A 78 1.82 -0.15 0.89
C TYR A 78 1.24 0.44 -0.38
N MET A 79 1.84 1.54 -0.81
CA MET A 79 1.60 2.23 -2.07
C MET A 79 2.92 2.62 -2.71
N ILE A 80 3.05 2.41 -4.01
CA ILE A 80 4.25 2.75 -4.78
C ILE A 80 3.82 3.62 -5.96
N THR A 81 4.17 4.92 -5.91
CA THR A 81 3.80 5.95 -6.90
C THR A 81 2.28 6.05 -7.16
N VAL A 82 1.49 6.03 -6.08
CA VAL A 82 0.02 6.04 -6.17
C VAL A 82 -0.62 7.15 -5.33
N ILE A 83 -0.06 7.44 -4.15
CA ILE A 83 -0.73 8.31 -3.19
C ILE A 83 -0.92 9.74 -3.73
N GLY A 84 -0.05 10.21 -4.60
CA GLY A 84 -0.14 11.53 -5.24
C GLY A 84 -1.33 11.65 -6.20
N GLU A 85 -1.75 10.56 -6.82
CA GLU A 85 -2.89 10.50 -7.74
C GLU A 85 -4.26 10.47 -7.03
N ILE A 86 -4.28 10.17 -5.73
CA ILE A 86 -5.51 10.00 -4.97
C ILE A 86 -6.07 11.37 -4.56
N PRO A 87 -7.26 11.77 -5.03
CA PRO A 87 -7.91 12.98 -4.55
C PRO A 87 -8.13 12.92 -3.04
N ARG A 88 -7.89 14.03 -2.32
CA ARG A 88 -8.02 14.07 -0.85
C ARG A 88 -7.27 12.93 -0.15
N ALA A 89 -6.00 12.75 -0.53
CA ALA A 89 -5.15 11.67 -0.03
C ALA A 89 -5.07 11.60 1.50
N ASP A 90 -5.17 12.74 2.19
CA ASP A 90 -5.22 12.81 3.65
C ASP A 90 -6.43 12.08 4.25
N GLU A 91 -7.58 12.08 3.56
CA GLU A 91 -8.76 11.31 3.98
C GLU A 91 -8.57 9.80 3.74
N ALA A 92 -7.96 9.43 2.62
CA ALA A 92 -7.60 8.03 2.34
C ALA A 92 -6.66 7.48 3.42
N VAL A 93 -5.64 8.24 3.82
CA VAL A 93 -4.71 7.85 4.89
C VAL A 93 -5.43 7.62 6.23
N LYS A 94 -6.47 8.42 6.54
CA LYS A 94 -7.30 8.19 7.74
C LYS A 94 -8.07 6.87 7.66
N SER A 95 -8.55 6.49 6.46
CA SER A 95 -9.25 5.20 6.28
C SER A 95 -8.33 4.01 6.54
N PHE A 96 -7.04 4.13 6.19
CA PHE A 96 -6.05 3.08 6.43
C PHE A 96 -5.79 2.85 7.92
N TYR A 97 -5.85 3.90 8.75
CA TYR A 97 -5.68 3.75 10.19
C TYR A 97 -6.71 2.80 10.80
N ARG A 98 -7.93 2.76 10.28
CA ARG A 98 -8.98 1.86 10.73
C ARG A 98 -8.66 0.39 10.44
N ILE A 99 -8.18 0.10 9.22
CA ILE A 99 -8.06 -1.27 8.72
C ILE A 99 -6.70 -1.93 9.00
N ILE A 100 -5.71 -1.16 9.43
CA ILE A 100 -4.40 -1.69 9.82
C ILE A 100 -4.41 -2.12 11.29
N GLU A 101 -3.70 -3.20 11.63
CA GLU A 101 -3.56 -3.68 13.01
C GLU A 101 -2.81 -2.67 13.90
N PRO A 102 -3.05 -2.63 15.21
CA PRO A 102 -2.12 -1.99 16.14
C PRO A 102 -0.70 -2.53 15.97
N GLY A 103 0.29 -1.65 15.88
CA GLY A 103 1.66 -2.00 15.55
C GLY A 103 1.94 -2.22 14.05
N GLY A 104 0.91 -2.24 13.21
CA GLY A 104 1.03 -2.43 11.77
C GLY A 104 1.67 -1.24 11.04
N MET A 105 2.16 -1.50 9.82
CA MET A 105 3.01 -0.57 9.06
C MET A 105 2.30 0.01 7.84
N LEU A 106 2.42 1.32 7.63
CA LEU A 106 1.97 2.04 6.45
C LEU A 106 3.20 2.56 5.68
N MET A 107 3.33 2.19 4.40
CA MET A 107 4.47 2.55 3.56
C MET A 107 4.06 3.30 2.30
N PHE A 108 4.76 4.39 2.02
CA PHE A 108 4.68 5.13 0.76
C PHE A 108 6.05 5.17 0.10
N SER A 109 6.15 4.68 -1.14
CA SER A 109 7.36 4.77 -1.95
C SER A 109 7.08 5.63 -3.17
N GLU A 110 7.92 6.66 -3.39
CA GLU A 110 7.69 7.69 -4.40
C GLU A 110 8.96 7.98 -5.21
N VAL A 111 8.79 8.38 -6.47
CA VAL A 111 9.88 8.79 -7.36
C VAL A 111 9.62 10.18 -7.94
N LEU A 112 10.64 11.05 -7.95
CA LEU A 112 10.54 12.46 -8.34
C LEU A 112 10.06 12.68 -9.78
N LEU A 113 10.21 11.71 -10.66
CA LEU A 113 9.75 11.81 -12.06
C LEU A 113 8.24 11.64 -12.20
N ASP A 114 7.55 11.24 -11.14
CA ASP A 114 6.08 11.19 -11.11
C ASP A 114 5.54 12.63 -11.07
N PRO A 115 4.64 13.02 -11.99
CA PRO A 115 4.03 14.36 -12.01
C PRO A 115 3.31 14.72 -10.71
N ASP A 116 2.74 13.73 -10.04
CA ASP A 116 1.96 13.89 -8.82
C ASP A 116 2.78 13.64 -7.53
N PHE A 117 4.11 13.65 -7.66
CA PHE A 117 5.06 13.38 -6.58
C PHE A 117 4.81 14.23 -5.32
N PRO A 118 4.37 13.64 -4.21
CA PRO A 118 4.21 14.35 -2.96
C PRO A 118 5.56 14.52 -2.26
N LEU A 119 5.76 15.65 -1.61
CA LEU A 119 6.96 15.84 -0.80
C LEU A 119 6.92 14.95 0.46
N PRO A 120 8.07 14.41 0.93
CA PRO A 120 8.12 13.58 2.15
C PRO A 120 7.45 14.20 3.37
N ARG A 121 7.56 15.53 3.53
CA ARG A 121 6.91 16.29 4.61
C ARG A 121 5.38 16.27 4.53
N THR A 122 4.83 16.23 3.33
CA THR A 122 3.39 16.18 3.10
C THR A 122 2.84 14.83 3.54
N LEU A 123 3.46 13.72 3.11
CA LEU A 123 3.10 12.38 3.55
C LEU A 123 3.19 12.23 5.06
N ARG A 124 4.25 12.78 5.67
CA ARG A 124 4.41 12.77 7.13
C ARG A 124 3.28 13.52 7.82
N SER A 125 2.88 14.68 7.30
CA SER A 125 1.76 15.46 7.85
C SER A 125 0.45 14.69 7.78
N TRP A 126 0.16 14.03 6.65
CA TRP A 126 -1.06 13.24 6.48
C TRP A 126 -1.10 12.03 7.43
N ALA A 127 -0.01 11.26 7.48
CA ALA A 127 0.09 10.09 8.34
C ALA A 127 -0.03 10.44 9.83
N GLN A 128 0.67 11.48 10.30
CA GLN A 128 0.59 11.93 11.69
C GLN A 128 -0.81 12.46 12.03
N SER A 129 -1.46 13.19 11.12
CA SER A 129 -2.83 13.66 11.32
C SER A 129 -3.85 12.51 11.38
N ALA A 130 -3.55 11.38 10.79
CA ALA A 130 -4.34 10.16 10.86
C ALA A 130 -4.07 9.31 12.11
N GLY A 131 -3.01 9.61 12.88
CA GLY A 131 -2.63 8.91 14.11
C GLY A 131 -1.44 7.97 13.98
N PHE A 132 -0.78 7.93 12.84
CA PHE A 132 0.44 7.13 12.66
C PHE A 132 1.67 7.85 13.19
N ASP A 133 2.59 7.11 13.78
CA ASP A 133 3.92 7.58 14.13
C ASP A 133 4.88 7.40 12.96
N PHE A 134 5.80 8.34 12.80
CA PHE A 134 6.88 8.20 11.84
C PHE A 134 7.86 7.11 12.30
N HIS A 135 8.11 6.13 11.44
CA HIS A 135 9.01 5.00 11.73
C HIS A 135 10.35 5.12 11.02
N ALA A 136 10.35 5.26 9.68
CA ALA A 136 11.58 5.31 8.90
C ALA A 136 11.45 6.17 7.63
N TYR A 137 12.58 6.65 7.17
CA TYR A 137 12.78 7.26 5.84
C TYR A 137 13.99 6.61 5.19
N GLU A 138 13.80 6.10 4.00
CA GLU A 138 14.85 5.51 3.19
C GLU A 138 14.88 6.16 1.80
N GLY A 139 16.05 6.37 1.26
CA GLY A 139 16.21 6.93 -0.08
C GLY A 139 16.88 8.30 -0.13
N ASN A 140 16.59 9.05 -1.20
CA ASN A 140 17.18 10.34 -1.50
C ASN A 140 16.16 11.30 -2.13
N LEU A 141 16.61 12.42 -2.73
CA LEU A 141 15.71 13.40 -3.36
C LEU A 141 15.01 12.89 -4.63
N LEU A 142 15.51 11.83 -5.26
CA LEU A 142 14.96 11.30 -6.51
C LEU A 142 13.97 10.14 -6.28
N SER A 143 14.16 9.41 -5.20
CA SER A 143 13.29 8.28 -4.81
C SER A 143 13.38 8.07 -3.31
N TYR A 144 12.26 7.92 -2.66
CA TYR A 144 12.21 7.69 -1.22
C TYR A 144 11.07 6.74 -0.82
N THR A 145 11.25 6.12 0.34
CA THR A 145 10.21 5.38 1.05
C THR A 145 10.04 6.01 2.44
N ASN A 146 8.81 6.39 2.77
CA ASN A 146 8.40 6.77 4.12
C ASN A 146 7.61 5.62 4.73
N THR A 147 8.01 5.20 5.92
CA THR A 147 7.31 4.18 6.69
C THR A 147 6.78 4.79 7.98
N PHE A 148 5.54 4.44 8.28
CA PHE A 148 4.82 4.88 9.48
C PHE A 148 4.27 3.67 10.21
N GLN A 149 4.09 3.77 11.52
CA GLN A 149 3.56 2.71 12.35
C GLN A 149 2.28 3.16 13.06
N ARG A 150 1.25 2.31 13.08
CA ARG A 150 0.11 2.51 13.95
C ARG A 150 0.52 2.23 15.39
N GLN A 151 0.16 3.11 16.33
CA GLN A 151 0.38 2.87 17.77
C GLN A 151 -0.39 1.63 18.24
N GLU A 152 0.15 0.98 19.29
CA GLU A 152 -0.49 -0.18 19.94
C GLU A 152 -1.79 0.21 20.66
#